data_b63dd1f7e31d5b124c59739ab4fc4477
#
_entry.id   b63dd1f7e31d5b124c59739ab4fc4477
#
_cell.length_a   1.000
_cell.length_b   1.000
_cell.length_c   1.000
_cell.angle_alpha   90.00
_cell.angle_beta   90.00
_cell.angle_gamma   90.00
#
_symmetry.space_group_name_H-M   'P 1'
#
loop_
_entity.id
_entity.type
_entity.pdbx_description
1 polymer ?
#
loop_
_entity_poly.entity_id
_entity_poly.type
_entity_poly.pdbx_seq_one_letter_code
_entity_poly.pdbx_strand_id
1 'polypeptide(L)'
;MPVRLDTDSADFASRFKAFLAAKREASADVERATRAIVEDVAGRGDAALLEATKKFDRLDLDASGLRVTADEIDAAVKACDAATVEALKFA
;
A
#
# COMPACT_ATOMS: atom_id res chain seq x y z
N MET A 1 -0.44 -17.62 -10.29
CA MET A 1 -0.16 -17.91 -11.73
C MET A 1 -0.53 -16.71 -12.57
N PRO A 2 0.31 -16.28 -13.48
CA PRO A 2 -0.07 -15.20 -14.39
C PRO A 2 -1.18 -15.65 -15.34
N VAL A 3 -2.16 -14.79 -15.55
CA VAL A 3 -3.21 -15.01 -16.55
C VAL A 3 -2.65 -14.65 -17.92
N ARG A 4 -2.71 -15.58 -18.86
CA ARG A 4 -2.36 -15.34 -20.25
C ARG A 4 -3.61 -15.30 -21.11
N LEU A 5 -3.72 -14.29 -21.93
CA LEU A 5 -4.78 -14.11 -22.92
C LEU A 5 -4.11 -13.98 -24.29
N ASP A 6 -4.59 -14.75 -25.24
CA ASP A 6 -4.08 -14.75 -26.61
C ASP A 6 -5.13 -14.12 -27.51
N THR A 7 -4.76 -13.07 -28.22
CA THR A 7 -5.66 -12.33 -29.13
C THR A 7 -6.16 -13.18 -30.32
N ASP A 8 -5.39 -14.19 -30.70
CA ASP A 8 -5.74 -15.08 -31.77
C ASP A 8 -6.69 -16.23 -31.36
N SER A 9 -6.94 -16.35 -30.05
CA SER A 9 -7.83 -17.35 -29.49
C SER A 9 -9.30 -16.97 -29.72
N ALA A 10 -10.12 -17.93 -30.15
CA ALA A 10 -11.55 -17.71 -30.40
C ALA A 10 -12.34 -17.23 -29.19
N ASP A 11 -11.86 -17.53 -27.97
CA ASP A 11 -12.48 -17.15 -26.70
C ASP A 11 -11.86 -15.89 -26.08
N PHE A 12 -10.94 -15.22 -26.79
CA PHE A 12 -10.24 -14.05 -26.24
C PHE A 12 -11.20 -12.96 -25.73
N ALA A 13 -12.18 -12.58 -26.52
CA ALA A 13 -13.10 -11.50 -26.17
C ALA A 13 -13.86 -11.77 -24.87
N SER A 14 -14.35 -12.99 -24.69
CA SER A 14 -15.07 -13.38 -23.47
C SER A 14 -14.16 -13.47 -22.26
N ARG A 15 -12.97 -14.03 -22.40
CA ARG A 15 -11.96 -14.13 -21.34
C ARG A 15 -11.42 -12.76 -20.93
N PHE A 16 -11.19 -11.89 -21.88
CA PHE A 16 -10.74 -10.51 -21.62
C PHE A 16 -11.80 -9.71 -20.86
N LYS A 17 -13.07 -9.83 -21.26
CA LYS A 17 -14.19 -9.21 -20.56
C LYS A 17 -14.30 -9.70 -19.12
N ALA A 18 -14.18 -11.01 -18.89
CA ALA A 18 -14.18 -11.59 -17.55
C ALA A 18 -12.99 -11.10 -16.70
N PHE A 19 -11.81 -11.01 -17.28
CA PHE A 19 -10.62 -10.49 -16.63
C PHE A 19 -10.79 -9.02 -16.18
N LEU A 20 -11.37 -8.18 -17.04
CA LEU A 20 -11.64 -6.78 -16.72
C LEU A 20 -12.70 -6.64 -15.61
N ALA A 21 -13.73 -7.49 -15.62
CA ALA A 21 -14.77 -7.49 -14.59
C ALA A 21 -14.21 -7.89 -13.23
N ALA A 22 -13.41 -8.94 -13.16
CA ALA A 22 -12.75 -9.39 -11.93
C ALA A 22 -11.85 -8.30 -11.32
N LYS A 23 -11.12 -7.57 -12.16
CA LYS A 23 -10.29 -6.44 -11.71
C LYS A 23 -11.12 -5.29 -11.12
N ARG A 24 -12.28 -4.99 -11.69
CA ARG A 24 -13.20 -3.96 -11.19
C ARG A 24 -13.79 -4.33 -9.83
N GLU A 25 -14.19 -5.58 -9.64
CA GLU A 25 -14.73 -6.08 -8.37
C GLU A 25 -13.68 -5.98 -7.26
N ALA A 26 -12.46 -6.43 -7.50
CA ALA A 26 -11.36 -6.29 -6.56
C ALA A 26 -11.06 -4.82 -6.22
N SER A 27 -11.12 -3.91 -7.20
CA SER A 27 -10.92 -2.48 -6.99
C SER A 27 -12.02 -1.86 -6.13
N ALA A 28 -13.29 -2.26 -6.32
CA ALA A 28 -14.41 -1.77 -5.51
C ALA A 28 -14.33 -2.25 -4.05
N ASP A 29 -13.89 -3.47 -3.81
CA ASP A 29 -13.67 -3.99 -2.46
C ASP A 29 -12.51 -3.29 -1.74
N VAL A 30 -11.41 -3.05 -2.44
CA VAL A 30 -10.27 -2.28 -1.93
C VAL A 30 -10.69 -0.84 -1.61
N GLU A 31 -11.46 -0.20 -2.46
CA GLU A 31 -11.97 1.15 -2.22
C GLU A 31 -12.83 1.22 -0.96
N ARG A 32 -13.77 0.28 -0.78
CA ARG A 32 -14.61 0.23 0.43
C ARG A 32 -13.77 0.01 1.68
N ALA A 33 -12.83 -0.91 1.66
CA ALA A 33 -11.95 -1.18 2.79
C ALA A 33 -11.09 0.03 3.15
N THR A 34 -10.54 0.71 2.16
CA THR A 34 -9.73 1.92 2.35
C THR A 34 -10.57 3.06 2.91
N ARG A 35 -11.77 3.28 2.37
CA ARG A 35 -12.70 4.29 2.87
C ARG A 35 -13.06 4.06 4.33
N ALA A 36 -13.36 2.83 4.71
CA ALA A 36 -13.67 2.47 6.10
C ALA A 36 -12.50 2.80 7.05
N ILE A 37 -11.26 2.55 6.64
CA ILE A 37 -10.07 2.88 7.44
C ILE A 37 -9.92 4.41 7.57
N VAL A 38 -10.07 5.14 6.47
CA VAL A 38 -9.98 6.61 6.47
C VAL A 38 -11.05 7.24 7.36
N GLU A 39 -12.28 6.78 7.27
CA GLU A 39 -13.39 7.27 8.11
C GLU A 39 -13.17 6.92 9.58
N ASP A 40 -12.64 5.75 9.88
CA ASP A 40 -12.32 5.34 11.26
C ASP A 40 -11.22 6.23 11.86
N VAL A 41 -10.16 6.51 11.13
CA VAL A 41 -9.10 7.44 11.56
C VAL A 41 -9.62 8.86 11.72
N ALA A 42 -10.48 9.32 10.80
CA ALA A 42 -11.11 10.64 10.90
C ALA A 42 -11.98 10.79 12.17
N GLY A 43 -12.67 9.71 12.58
CA GLY A 43 -13.54 9.71 13.75
C GLY A 43 -12.83 9.44 15.08
N ARG A 44 -11.89 8.50 15.11
CA ARG A 44 -11.20 8.04 16.34
C ARG A 44 -9.74 8.49 16.45
N GLY A 45 -9.17 9.11 15.41
CA GLY A 45 -7.80 9.63 15.43
C GLY A 45 -6.73 8.55 15.59
N ASP A 46 -5.73 8.84 16.43
CA ASP A 46 -4.58 7.96 16.64
C ASP A 46 -4.95 6.56 17.13
N ALA A 47 -6.02 6.40 17.88
CA ALA A 47 -6.47 5.09 18.33
C ALA A 47 -6.77 4.15 17.15
N ALA A 48 -7.49 4.63 16.14
CA ALA A 48 -7.77 3.87 14.92
C ALA A 48 -6.49 3.59 14.11
N LEU A 49 -5.61 4.56 14.00
CA LEU A 49 -4.33 4.41 13.31
C LEU A 49 -3.45 3.34 13.96
N LEU A 50 -3.33 3.35 15.28
CA LEU A 50 -2.54 2.37 16.03
C LEU A 50 -3.14 0.95 15.93
N GLU A 51 -4.46 0.84 15.97
CA GLU A 51 -5.14 -0.45 15.74
C GLU A 51 -4.89 -1.00 14.33
N ALA A 52 -4.98 -0.15 13.31
CA ALA A 52 -4.71 -0.54 11.93
C ALA A 52 -3.24 -0.94 11.73
N THR A 53 -2.32 -0.21 12.34
CA THR A 53 -0.89 -0.53 12.32
C THR A 53 -0.61 -1.89 12.95
N LYS A 54 -1.20 -2.17 14.10
CA LYS A 54 -1.08 -3.47 14.75
C LYS A 54 -1.67 -4.61 13.91
N LYS A 55 -2.85 -4.39 13.33
CA LYS A 55 -3.57 -5.39 12.54
C LYS A 55 -2.88 -5.71 11.22
N PHE A 56 -2.49 -4.71 10.47
CA PHE A 56 -1.98 -4.87 9.10
C PHE A 56 -0.46 -4.98 9.03
N ASP A 57 0.24 -4.19 9.83
CA ASP A 57 1.71 -4.17 9.84
C ASP A 57 2.31 -5.05 10.94
N ARG A 58 1.48 -5.57 11.83
CA ARG A 58 1.88 -6.39 12.99
C ARG A 58 2.90 -5.67 13.87
N LEU A 59 2.78 -4.37 13.94
CA LEU A 59 3.66 -3.50 14.69
C LEU A 59 2.88 -2.86 15.83
N ASP A 60 3.36 -3.06 17.05
CA ASP A 60 2.76 -2.50 18.26
C ASP A 60 3.45 -1.17 18.57
N LEU A 61 2.79 -0.08 18.23
CA LEU A 61 3.26 1.30 18.46
C LEU A 61 2.35 2.01 19.45
N ASP A 62 2.93 2.93 20.21
CA ASP A 62 2.19 3.98 20.90
C ASP A 62 2.20 5.29 20.10
N ALA A 63 1.46 6.30 20.57
CA ALA A 63 1.35 7.58 19.89
C ALA A 63 2.72 8.30 19.72
N SER A 64 3.66 8.08 20.62
CA SER A 64 5.01 8.66 20.55
C SER A 64 5.86 8.06 19.43
N GLY A 65 5.55 6.84 19.00
CA GLY A 65 6.26 6.12 17.93
C GLY A 65 5.78 6.43 16.52
N LEU A 66 4.70 7.21 16.35
CA LEU A 66 4.14 7.52 15.03
C LEU A 66 5.01 8.44 14.19
N ARG A 67 5.73 9.36 14.83
CA ARG A 67 6.58 10.32 14.14
C ARG A 67 8.00 9.82 14.03
N VAL A 68 8.53 9.80 12.81
CA VAL A 68 9.96 9.58 12.57
C VAL A 68 10.72 10.84 12.94
N THR A 69 11.73 10.70 13.81
CA THR A 69 12.54 11.83 14.31
C THR A 69 13.62 12.22 13.31
N ALA A 70 14.14 13.46 13.44
CA ALA A 70 15.27 13.91 12.63
C ALA A 70 16.51 13.03 12.85
N ASP A 71 16.75 12.58 14.08
CA ASP A 71 17.89 11.70 14.41
C ASP A 71 17.75 10.32 13.74
N GLU A 72 16.55 9.76 13.66
CA GLU A 72 16.28 8.51 12.95
C GLU A 72 16.53 8.67 11.45
N ILE A 73 16.12 9.80 10.86
CA ILE A 73 16.35 10.10 9.43
C ILE A 73 17.86 10.23 9.18
N ASP A 74 18.58 10.98 10.01
CA ASP A 74 20.03 11.16 9.87
C ASP A 74 20.78 9.83 10.01
N ALA A 75 20.40 9.00 10.96
CA ALA A 75 20.98 7.67 11.13
C ALA A 75 20.73 6.76 9.92
N ALA A 76 19.51 6.81 9.36
CA ALA A 76 19.15 6.04 8.18
C ALA A 76 19.95 6.48 6.94
N VAL A 77 20.12 7.78 6.74
CA VAL A 77 20.95 8.32 5.64
C VAL A 77 22.40 7.88 5.77
N LYS A 78 22.97 7.95 6.96
CA LYS A 78 24.35 7.49 7.24
C LYS A 78 24.52 5.98 7.01
N ALA A 79 23.49 5.19 7.26
CA ALA A 79 23.50 3.74 7.03
C ALA A 79 23.38 3.35 5.54
N CYS A 80 22.90 4.27 4.70
CA CYS A 80 22.80 4.05 3.26
C CYS A 80 24.13 4.31 2.55
N ASP A 81 24.34 3.56 1.47
CA ASP A 81 25.43 3.85 0.52
C ASP A 81 25.24 5.24 -0.12
N ALA A 82 26.32 6.02 -0.19
CA ALA A 82 26.32 7.37 -0.73
C ALA A 82 25.82 7.43 -2.19
N ALA A 83 26.19 6.46 -3.02
CA ALA A 83 25.73 6.38 -4.40
C ALA A 83 24.21 6.18 -4.49
N THR A 84 23.62 5.38 -3.61
CA THR A 84 22.18 5.19 -3.52
C THR A 84 21.45 6.47 -3.10
N VAL A 85 21.97 7.19 -2.12
CA VAL A 85 21.41 8.48 -1.67
C VAL A 85 21.43 9.52 -2.79
N GLU A 86 22.55 9.64 -3.51
CA GLU A 86 22.65 10.56 -4.66
C GLU A 86 21.69 10.18 -5.79
N ALA A 87 21.51 8.89 -6.07
CA ALA A 87 20.55 8.41 -7.05
C ALA A 87 19.11 8.78 -6.67
N LEU A 88 18.73 8.65 -5.41
CA LEU A 88 17.42 9.05 -4.90
C LEU A 88 17.19 10.56 -4.98
N LYS A 89 18.22 11.37 -4.70
CA LYS A 89 18.15 12.83 -4.86
C LYS A 89 17.97 13.25 -6.32
N PHE A 90 18.59 12.52 -7.24
CA PHE A 90 18.46 12.77 -8.68
C PHE A 90 17.04 12.43 -9.20
N ALA A 91 16.42 11.37 -8.68
CA ALA A 91 15.07 10.94 -9.08
C ALA A 91 14.02 11.96 -8.63
#